data_c4738b4f41be28dbc3dc599cdb6cd3f9
#
_entry.id   c4738b4f41be28dbc3dc599cdb6cd3f9
#
_cell.length_a   1.000
_cell.length_b   1.000
_cell.length_c   1.000
_cell.angle_alpha   90.00
_cell.angle_beta   90.00
_cell.angle_gamma   90.00
#
_symmetry.space_group_name_H-M   'P 1'
#
loop_
_entity.id
_entity.type
_entity.pdbx_description
1 polymer ?
#
loop_
_entity_poly.entity_id
_entity_poly.type
_entity_poly.pdbx_seq_one_letter_code
_entity_poly.pdbx_strand_id
1 'polypeptide(L)'
;MMRTHYCGQLNREHIGKTVTLCGWAHRRRDHGGVIFIDLRDREGMAQIVIDPDTREAFAAAESVRNEFVLKVVCKVRARPEGTVNPNIPTGEVEMLASEIEILNPSLTPPFMLDDDNLTETVRLEHRYIDLRRPAMQKNLMLRYKVAKNLRDYLDENGFIEVETPMLTRSTPEGARDYLVPSRVHAGQFFALPQSPQLFKQLLMVSGFDRYFQITKCFRDEDLRADRQPEFTQVDIETSFLEENDIMDIVEEMIRQMLKKVQNVELPAKFPRMPFSEAMNKYGSDKPDMRVTLVITELSDVMKDVDFKVFAGAANMNGGRVAALRVPNGAAISRSEIDTYTEFVKIYGAKGLAYIKINDYTKLNEEGLQSPIVKNIHLKALQAIIERTGAQNGDIVFFGADKTKVVNEALGALRTKVGHEKGHVDGRAWAPLWVVDFPMFEHDEENDRWVALHHPFTAPKDGHEDLLSTNPGSCLSKAYDMVLNGWEVGGGSVRIHKSDVQSKVFDALKISKEEAQEKFGFLLDALQYGAPPHGGLAFGLDRLVTLMAGAESIRDVIAFPKTQRAQCLMTNAPNEVDEKQLRELHIRVRTPNPTA
;
A
#
# COMPACT_ATOMS: atom_id res chain seq x y z
N MET A 1 -39.77 -8.31 -8.27
CA MET A 1 -38.67 -7.39 -7.90
C MET A 1 -39.25 -5.99 -7.82
N MET A 2 -38.79 -5.15 -6.87
CA MET A 2 -39.25 -3.77 -6.75
C MET A 2 -38.83 -2.87 -7.92
N ARG A 3 -37.73 -3.19 -8.62
CA ARG A 3 -37.26 -2.46 -9.80
C ARG A 3 -37.08 -3.39 -11.00
N THR A 4 -37.21 -2.82 -12.20
CA THR A 4 -36.95 -3.53 -13.46
C THR A 4 -35.54 -3.27 -13.98
N HIS A 5 -34.99 -2.08 -13.74
CA HIS A 5 -33.66 -1.63 -14.20
C HIS A 5 -32.96 -0.83 -13.11
N TYR A 6 -31.62 -0.75 -13.20
CA TYR A 6 -30.84 0.24 -12.48
C TYR A 6 -30.88 1.59 -13.20
N CYS A 7 -30.72 2.69 -12.45
CA CYS A 7 -30.76 4.04 -12.99
C CYS A 7 -29.73 4.25 -14.11
N GLY A 8 -28.49 3.80 -13.91
CA GLY A 8 -27.41 3.99 -14.88
C GLY A 8 -27.46 3.12 -16.13
N GLN A 9 -28.38 2.15 -16.20
CA GLN A 9 -28.50 1.22 -17.34
C GLN A 9 -29.35 1.75 -18.49
N LEU A 10 -30.09 2.85 -18.26
CA LEU A 10 -31.05 3.36 -19.23
C LEU A 10 -30.37 4.14 -20.34
N ASN A 11 -30.75 3.85 -21.58
CA ASN A 11 -30.23 4.46 -22.80
C ASN A 11 -31.32 4.54 -23.88
N ARG A 12 -30.97 4.96 -25.09
CA ARG A 12 -31.90 5.11 -26.23
C ARG A 12 -32.70 3.85 -26.57
N GLU A 13 -32.16 2.65 -26.31
CA GLU A 13 -32.84 1.36 -26.59
C GLU A 13 -34.06 1.10 -25.69
N HIS A 14 -34.16 1.88 -24.60
CA HIS A 14 -35.26 1.81 -23.66
C HIS A 14 -36.38 2.81 -23.97
N ILE A 15 -36.22 3.70 -24.96
CA ILE A 15 -37.24 4.70 -25.31
C ILE A 15 -38.58 4.01 -25.63
N GLY A 16 -39.63 4.52 -25.03
CA GLY A 16 -40.98 4.02 -25.15
C GLY A 16 -41.35 2.93 -24.13
N LYS A 17 -40.37 2.33 -23.45
CA LYS A 17 -40.62 1.32 -22.41
C LYS A 17 -41.05 1.96 -21.11
N THR A 18 -41.93 1.29 -20.38
CA THR A 18 -42.24 1.59 -18.97
C THR A 18 -41.29 0.79 -18.09
N VAL A 19 -40.61 1.50 -17.20
CA VAL A 19 -39.62 0.93 -16.26
C VAL A 19 -39.94 1.33 -14.82
N THR A 20 -39.53 0.51 -13.88
CA THR A 20 -39.58 0.84 -12.45
C THR A 20 -38.17 0.97 -11.93
N LEU A 21 -37.86 2.12 -11.34
CA LEU A 21 -36.57 2.44 -10.76
C LEU A 21 -36.69 2.59 -9.24
N CYS A 22 -35.62 2.23 -8.53
CA CYS A 22 -35.49 2.47 -7.08
C CYS A 22 -34.12 3.07 -6.81
N GLY A 23 -34.07 4.11 -5.98
CA GLY A 23 -32.82 4.79 -5.66
C GLY A 23 -33.00 5.93 -4.67
N TRP A 24 -31.98 6.72 -4.53
CA TRP A 24 -31.94 7.91 -3.67
C TRP A 24 -32.13 9.17 -4.50
N ALA A 25 -32.97 10.11 -4.04
CA ALA A 25 -33.09 11.44 -4.62
C ALA A 25 -31.80 12.24 -4.34
N HIS A 26 -30.93 12.34 -5.35
CA HIS A 26 -29.68 13.09 -5.23
C HIS A 26 -29.92 14.59 -5.21
N ARG A 27 -30.76 15.07 -6.13
CA ARG A 27 -31.13 16.48 -6.24
C ARG A 27 -32.55 16.61 -6.75
N ARG A 28 -33.32 17.56 -6.16
CA ARG A 28 -34.63 17.96 -6.64
C ARG A 28 -34.57 19.41 -7.14
N ARG A 29 -35.17 19.66 -8.28
CA ARG A 29 -35.29 21.01 -8.89
C ARG A 29 -36.71 21.22 -9.32
N ASP A 30 -37.21 22.47 -9.23
CA ASP A 30 -38.49 22.92 -9.75
C ASP A 30 -38.22 23.99 -10.79
N HIS A 31 -38.69 23.78 -12.01
CA HIS A 31 -38.54 24.70 -13.12
C HIS A 31 -39.88 24.92 -13.81
N GLY A 32 -40.51 26.06 -13.51
CA GLY A 32 -41.74 26.46 -14.20
C GLY A 32 -42.93 25.52 -13.98
N GLY A 33 -42.99 24.87 -12.80
CA GLY A 33 -44.07 23.95 -12.47
C GLY A 33 -43.85 22.51 -12.90
N VAL A 34 -42.66 22.17 -13.43
CA VAL A 34 -42.21 20.77 -13.66
C VAL A 34 -41.12 20.44 -12.65
N ILE A 35 -41.28 19.32 -11.96
CA ILE A 35 -40.30 18.86 -10.99
C ILE A 35 -39.32 17.89 -11.66
N PHE A 36 -38.03 18.08 -11.40
CA PHE A 36 -36.95 17.20 -11.83
C PHE A 36 -36.30 16.59 -10.60
N ILE A 37 -36.13 15.26 -10.60
CA ILE A 37 -35.40 14.52 -9.57
C ILE A 37 -34.27 13.72 -10.23
N ASP A 38 -33.04 13.96 -9.81
CA ASP A 38 -31.92 13.12 -10.18
C ASP A 38 -31.93 11.91 -9.23
N LEU A 39 -32.41 10.77 -9.70
CA LEU A 39 -32.48 9.51 -8.94
C LEU A 39 -31.19 8.72 -9.14
N ARG A 40 -30.52 8.38 -8.05
CA ARG A 40 -29.22 7.72 -8.03
C ARG A 40 -29.32 6.32 -7.44
N ASP A 41 -28.63 5.40 -8.05
CA ASP A 41 -28.28 4.09 -7.46
C ASP A 41 -26.80 3.76 -7.71
N ARG A 42 -26.34 2.53 -7.43
CA ARG A 42 -24.94 2.16 -7.60
C ARG A 42 -24.44 2.12 -9.04
N GLU A 43 -25.35 2.00 -10.02
CA GLU A 43 -24.97 1.93 -11.45
C GLU A 43 -24.96 3.32 -12.10
N GLY A 44 -25.52 4.33 -11.42
CA GLY A 44 -25.49 5.69 -11.92
C GLY A 44 -26.73 6.52 -11.57
N MET A 45 -27.05 7.47 -12.43
CA MET A 45 -28.07 8.48 -12.19
C MET A 45 -29.05 8.54 -13.37
N ALA A 46 -30.32 8.71 -13.07
CA ALA A 46 -31.40 8.91 -14.04
C ALA A 46 -32.17 10.20 -13.70
N GLN A 47 -32.42 11.04 -14.68
CA GLN A 47 -33.28 12.21 -14.51
C GLN A 47 -34.74 11.79 -14.60
N ILE A 48 -35.47 11.97 -13.50
CA ILE A 48 -36.93 11.78 -13.43
C ILE A 48 -37.58 13.11 -13.67
N VAL A 49 -38.55 13.15 -14.58
CA VAL A 49 -39.37 14.33 -14.90
C VAL A 49 -40.78 14.07 -14.39
N ILE A 50 -41.29 14.98 -13.61
CA ILE A 50 -42.63 14.91 -13.03
C ILE A 50 -43.45 16.09 -13.53
N ASP A 51 -44.42 15.75 -14.34
CA ASP A 51 -45.35 16.72 -14.96
C ASP A 51 -46.51 17.01 -13.99
N PRO A 52 -46.96 18.28 -13.85
CA PRO A 52 -48.08 18.65 -13.01
C PRO A 52 -49.39 17.94 -13.41
N ASP A 53 -49.53 17.47 -14.63
CA ASP A 53 -50.68 16.68 -15.06
C ASP A 53 -50.79 15.33 -14.36
N THR A 54 -49.69 14.80 -13.81
CA THR A 54 -49.64 13.57 -13.01
C THR A 54 -49.80 13.91 -11.53
N ARG A 55 -51.02 14.31 -11.12
CA ARG A 55 -51.31 14.94 -9.81
C ARG A 55 -50.76 14.19 -8.60
N GLU A 56 -50.93 12.86 -8.53
CA GLU A 56 -50.45 12.06 -7.38
C GLU A 56 -48.95 11.99 -7.32
N ALA A 57 -48.27 11.72 -8.44
CA ALA A 57 -46.81 11.69 -8.52
C ALA A 57 -46.21 13.10 -8.26
N PHE A 58 -46.87 14.14 -8.73
CA PHE A 58 -46.45 15.53 -8.52
C PHE A 58 -46.54 15.90 -7.03
N ALA A 59 -47.65 15.62 -6.36
CA ALA A 59 -47.81 15.86 -4.92
C ALA A 59 -46.78 15.09 -4.07
N ALA A 60 -46.49 13.85 -4.43
CA ALA A 60 -45.41 13.09 -3.78
C ALA A 60 -44.04 13.76 -4.00
N ALA A 61 -43.75 14.20 -5.23
CA ALA A 61 -42.48 14.84 -5.61
C ALA A 61 -42.24 16.18 -4.90
N GLU A 62 -43.30 16.95 -4.59
CA GLU A 62 -43.19 18.22 -3.83
C GLU A 62 -42.57 18.00 -2.44
N SER A 63 -42.86 16.86 -1.81
CA SER A 63 -42.35 16.50 -0.47
C SER A 63 -40.96 15.91 -0.48
N VAL A 64 -40.46 15.45 -1.63
CA VAL A 64 -39.11 14.81 -1.75
C VAL A 64 -38.01 15.79 -1.37
N ARG A 65 -37.05 15.31 -0.60
CA ARG A 65 -35.79 15.98 -0.24
C ARG A 65 -34.61 15.09 -0.59
N ASN A 66 -33.39 15.65 -0.49
CA ASN A 66 -32.16 14.93 -0.76
C ASN A 66 -32.07 13.66 0.08
N GLU A 67 -31.59 12.60 -0.57
CA GLU A 67 -31.39 11.26 0.02
C GLU A 67 -32.68 10.53 0.44
N PHE A 68 -33.87 11.00 0.10
CA PHE A 68 -35.09 10.21 0.19
C PHE A 68 -34.98 8.97 -0.71
N VAL A 69 -35.43 7.84 -0.23
CA VAL A 69 -35.46 6.59 -1.02
C VAL A 69 -36.79 6.51 -1.75
N LEU A 70 -36.72 6.43 -3.07
CA LEU A 70 -37.88 6.46 -3.95
C LEU A 70 -37.99 5.18 -4.77
N LYS A 71 -39.24 4.81 -5.07
CA LYS A 71 -39.62 3.91 -6.16
C LYS A 71 -40.40 4.73 -7.17
N VAL A 72 -40.01 4.68 -8.42
CA VAL A 72 -40.61 5.49 -9.50
C VAL A 72 -40.99 4.56 -10.64
N VAL A 73 -42.25 4.59 -11.04
CA VAL A 73 -42.73 4.02 -12.30
C VAL A 73 -42.70 5.12 -13.35
N CYS A 74 -42.00 4.91 -14.46
CA CYS A 74 -41.77 5.95 -15.45
C CYS A 74 -41.68 5.38 -16.87
N LYS A 75 -42.00 6.24 -17.84
CA LYS A 75 -41.80 5.98 -19.27
C LYS A 75 -40.49 6.61 -19.72
N VAL A 76 -39.61 5.84 -20.36
CA VAL A 76 -38.36 6.36 -20.92
C VAL A 76 -38.64 7.11 -22.20
N ARG A 77 -38.14 8.35 -22.32
CA ARG A 77 -38.20 9.18 -23.52
C ARG A 77 -36.87 9.83 -23.84
N ALA A 78 -36.70 10.24 -25.10
CA ALA A 78 -35.53 11.04 -25.46
C ALA A 78 -35.62 12.41 -24.76
N ARG A 79 -34.47 12.96 -24.32
CA ARG A 79 -34.41 14.33 -23.85
C ARG A 79 -34.75 15.28 -24.99
N PRO A 80 -35.43 16.42 -24.72
CA PRO A 80 -35.65 17.47 -25.71
C PRO A 80 -34.33 17.93 -26.34
N GLU A 81 -34.41 18.40 -27.58
CA GLU A 81 -33.25 18.94 -28.29
C GLU A 81 -32.58 20.06 -27.48
N GLY A 82 -31.26 20.05 -27.39
CA GLY A 82 -30.48 21.00 -26.60
C GLY A 82 -30.39 20.71 -25.09
N THR A 83 -31.04 19.65 -24.58
CA THR A 83 -31.03 19.31 -23.15
C THR A 83 -30.26 18.03 -22.83
N VAL A 84 -29.60 17.44 -23.83
CA VAL A 84 -28.73 16.25 -23.64
C VAL A 84 -27.60 16.59 -22.66
N ASN A 85 -27.39 15.73 -21.65
CA ASN A 85 -26.34 15.92 -20.66
C ASN A 85 -25.20 14.93 -20.92
N PRO A 86 -24.06 15.37 -21.49
CA PRO A 86 -22.93 14.48 -21.79
C PRO A 86 -22.18 13.98 -20.54
N ASN A 87 -22.45 14.55 -19.37
CA ASN A 87 -21.73 14.24 -18.13
C ASN A 87 -22.26 12.97 -17.41
N ILE A 88 -23.39 12.43 -17.85
CA ILE A 88 -23.94 11.20 -17.29
C ILE A 88 -24.25 10.19 -18.40
N PRO A 89 -24.06 8.89 -18.18
CA PRO A 89 -24.29 7.85 -19.20
C PRO A 89 -25.72 7.82 -19.75
N THR A 90 -26.70 8.20 -18.91
CA THR A 90 -28.12 8.26 -19.26
C THR A 90 -28.55 9.60 -19.85
N GLY A 91 -27.60 10.47 -20.16
CA GLY A 91 -27.88 11.88 -20.51
C GLY A 91 -28.65 12.12 -21.81
N GLU A 92 -28.85 11.13 -22.66
CA GLU A 92 -29.66 11.19 -23.88
C GLU A 92 -31.14 10.91 -23.63
N VAL A 93 -31.49 10.33 -22.48
CA VAL A 93 -32.84 9.95 -22.10
C VAL A 93 -33.27 10.61 -20.78
N GLU A 94 -34.56 10.68 -20.57
CA GLU A 94 -35.18 11.10 -19.32
C GLU A 94 -36.41 10.25 -19.04
N MET A 95 -36.83 10.17 -17.78
CA MET A 95 -37.87 9.27 -17.28
C MET A 95 -39.09 10.10 -16.88
N LEU A 96 -40.15 10.04 -17.68
CA LEU A 96 -41.42 10.68 -17.35
C LEU A 96 -42.16 9.82 -16.31
N ALA A 97 -42.24 10.32 -15.09
CA ALA A 97 -42.86 9.58 -13.98
C ALA A 97 -44.38 9.50 -14.14
N SER A 98 -44.94 8.30 -13.94
CA SER A 98 -46.38 8.08 -13.75
C SER A 98 -46.75 7.86 -12.28
N GLU A 99 -45.84 7.27 -11.51
CA GLU A 99 -46.03 6.99 -10.08
C GLU A 99 -44.72 7.24 -9.32
N ILE A 100 -44.86 7.84 -8.13
CA ILE A 100 -43.77 8.01 -7.17
C ILE A 100 -44.22 7.52 -5.80
N GLU A 101 -43.45 6.59 -5.24
CA GLU A 101 -43.62 6.10 -3.88
C GLU A 101 -42.36 6.47 -3.06
N ILE A 102 -42.56 7.20 -1.97
CA ILE A 102 -41.49 7.44 -0.99
C ILE A 102 -41.37 6.20 -0.11
N LEU A 103 -40.34 5.40 -0.38
CA LEU A 103 -40.09 4.19 0.41
C LEU A 103 -39.57 4.52 1.81
N ASN A 104 -38.73 5.58 1.90
CA ASN A 104 -38.25 6.06 3.19
C ASN A 104 -37.79 7.53 3.07
N PRO A 105 -38.22 8.42 3.95
CA PRO A 105 -37.68 9.78 4.04
C PRO A 105 -36.26 9.76 4.63
N SER A 106 -35.54 10.85 4.46
CA SER A 106 -34.22 11.07 5.05
C SER A 106 -34.20 12.34 5.88
N LEU A 107 -33.46 12.34 6.96
CA LEU A 107 -33.01 13.57 7.60
C LEU A 107 -32.06 14.32 6.65
N THR A 108 -31.85 15.61 6.89
CA THR A 108 -30.80 16.35 6.17
C THR A 108 -29.46 15.66 6.37
N PRO A 109 -28.76 15.23 5.29
CA PRO A 109 -27.46 14.59 5.43
C PRO A 109 -26.44 15.48 6.14
N PRO A 110 -25.49 14.92 6.87
CA PRO A 110 -24.46 15.68 7.58
C PRO A 110 -23.52 16.44 6.64
N PHE A 111 -23.46 16.03 5.38
CA PHE A 111 -22.72 16.69 4.29
C PHE A 111 -23.35 16.33 2.92
N MET A 112 -23.04 17.12 1.92
CA MET A 112 -23.43 16.85 0.54
C MET A 112 -22.45 15.86 -0.10
N LEU A 113 -22.95 14.95 -0.94
CA LEU A 113 -22.13 13.90 -1.57
C LEU A 113 -21.13 14.43 -2.60
N ASP A 114 -21.35 15.62 -3.10
CA ASP A 114 -20.50 16.35 -4.06
C ASP A 114 -19.57 17.38 -3.38
N ASP A 115 -19.50 17.41 -2.05
CA ASP A 115 -18.56 18.26 -1.32
C ASP A 115 -17.19 17.58 -1.25
N ASP A 116 -16.17 18.20 -1.87
CA ASP A 116 -14.80 17.72 -1.89
C ASP A 116 -13.95 18.23 -0.70
N ASN A 117 -14.48 19.12 0.13
CA ASN A 117 -13.76 19.74 1.25
C ASN A 117 -14.05 19.07 2.61
N LEU A 118 -14.48 17.82 2.61
CA LEU A 118 -14.82 17.10 3.82
C LEU A 118 -13.58 16.63 4.58
N THR A 119 -13.57 16.85 5.89
CA THR A 119 -12.53 16.30 6.75
C THR A 119 -12.66 14.78 6.87
N GLU A 120 -11.54 14.09 7.09
CA GLU A 120 -11.56 12.63 7.28
C GLU A 120 -12.45 12.23 8.46
N THR A 121 -12.44 12.99 9.56
CA THR A 121 -13.25 12.72 10.75
C THR A 121 -14.73 12.63 10.42
N VAL A 122 -15.29 13.64 9.76
CA VAL A 122 -16.72 13.69 9.38
C VAL A 122 -17.07 12.55 8.43
N ARG A 123 -16.19 12.23 7.47
CA ARG A 123 -16.37 11.09 6.55
C ARG A 123 -16.42 9.75 7.29
N LEU A 124 -15.56 9.56 8.30
CA LEU A 124 -15.49 8.31 9.07
C LEU A 124 -16.61 8.17 10.10
N GLU A 125 -17.08 9.26 10.71
CA GLU A 125 -18.25 9.26 11.60
C GLU A 125 -19.54 8.85 10.86
N HIS A 126 -19.70 9.36 9.64
CA HIS A 126 -20.86 9.08 8.77
C HIS A 126 -20.48 8.23 7.56
N ARG A 127 -19.65 7.19 7.77
CA ARG A 127 -19.09 6.40 6.67
C ARG A 127 -20.14 5.79 5.75
N TYR A 128 -21.32 5.43 6.27
CA TYR A 128 -22.44 4.93 5.47
C TYR A 128 -23.02 5.97 4.49
N ILE A 129 -22.84 7.27 4.75
CA ILE A 129 -23.15 8.35 3.79
C ILE A 129 -21.97 8.59 2.84
N ASP A 130 -20.74 8.64 3.37
CA ASP A 130 -19.52 8.81 2.57
C ASP A 130 -19.38 7.71 1.48
N LEU A 131 -19.78 6.47 1.81
CA LEU A 131 -19.80 5.35 0.85
C LEU A 131 -20.80 5.52 -0.31
N ARG A 132 -21.73 6.48 -0.24
CA ARG A 132 -22.62 6.86 -1.36
C ARG A 132 -21.93 7.78 -2.37
N ARG A 133 -20.80 8.38 -2.01
CA ARG A 133 -20.07 9.30 -2.90
C ARG A 133 -19.53 8.54 -4.11
N PRO A 134 -19.59 9.12 -5.33
CA PRO A 134 -19.12 8.45 -6.55
C PRO A 134 -17.68 7.96 -6.48
N ALA A 135 -16.77 8.75 -5.87
CA ALA A 135 -15.37 8.37 -5.69
C ALA A 135 -15.23 7.11 -4.83
N MET A 136 -15.97 7.01 -3.71
CA MET A 136 -15.95 5.85 -2.83
C MET A 136 -16.56 4.61 -3.48
N GLN A 137 -17.67 4.78 -4.20
CA GLN A 137 -18.29 3.71 -4.99
C GLN A 137 -17.30 3.17 -6.03
N LYS A 138 -16.63 4.05 -6.77
CA LYS A 138 -15.62 3.70 -7.76
C LYS A 138 -14.46 2.90 -7.14
N ASN A 139 -13.95 3.34 -6.00
CA ASN A 139 -12.84 2.68 -5.32
C ASN A 139 -13.20 1.27 -4.82
N LEU A 140 -14.38 1.11 -4.22
CA LEU A 140 -14.83 -0.21 -3.76
C LEU A 140 -15.18 -1.16 -4.92
N MET A 141 -15.75 -0.64 -6.01
CA MET A 141 -15.95 -1.43 -7.22
C MET A 141 -14.64 -1.85 -7.88
N LEU A 142 -13.62 -0.97 -7.86
CA LEU A 142 -12.26 -1.32 -8.29
C LEU A 142 -11.70 -2.44 -7.43
N ARG A 143 -11.77 -2.32 -6.10
CA ARG A 143 -11.35 -3.35 -5.16
C ARG A 143 -12.01 -4.70 -5.43
N TYR A 144 -13.31 -4.71 -5.64
CA TYR A 144 -14.07 -5.91 -5.99
C TYR A 144 -13.54 -6.55 -7.29
N LYS A 145 -13.37 -5.75 -8.35
CA LYS A 145 -12.86 -6.22 -9.64
C LYS A 145 -11.44 -6.78 -9.54
N VAL A 146 -10.57 -6.13 -8.79
CA VAL A 146 -9.20 -6.60 -8.52
C VAL A 146 -9.24 -7.95 -7.83
N ALA A 147 -9.93 -8.07 -6.68
CA ALA A 147 -10.02 -9.31 -5.94
C ALA A 147 -10.61 -10.46 -6.77
N LYS A 148 -11.66 -10.17 -7.55
CA LYS A 148 -12.27 -11.16 -8.45
C LYS A 148 -11.27 -11.64 -9.52
N ASN A 149 -10.57 -10.74 -10.20
CA ASN A 149 -9.64 -11.12 -11.26
C ASN A 149 -8.43 -11.91 -10.71
N LEU A 150 -7.94 -11.57 -9.50
CA LEU A 150 -6.89 -12.35 -8.85
C LEU A 150 -7.36 -13.78 -8.54
N ARG A 151 -8.59 -13.96 -8.02
CA ARG A 151 -9.19 -15.30 -7.82
C ARG A 151 -9.31 -16.07 -9.11
N ASP A 152 -9.88 -15.45 -10.15
CA ASP A 152 -10.08 -16.09 -11.44
C ASP A 152 -8.74 -16.60 -12.00
N TYR A 153 -7.68 -15.76 -11.96
CA TYR A 153 -6.36 -16.16 -12.42
C TYR A 153 -5.77 -17.32 -11.61
N LEU A 154 -5.87 -17.26 -10.29
CA LEU A 154 -5.30 -18.29 -9.41
C LEU A 154 -6.02 -19.63 -9.59
N ASP A 155 -7.35 -19.61 -9.70
CA ASP A 155 -8.16 -20.80 -9.99
C ASP A 155 -7.81 -21.41 -11.34
N GLU A 156 -7.72 -20.61 -12.41
CA GLU A 156 -7.31 -21.03 -13.75
C GLU A 156 -5.88 -21.62 -13.79
N ASN A 157 -5.03 -21.28 -12.83
CA ASN A 157 -3.65 -21.79 -12.70
C ASN A 157 -3.50 -22.91 -11.66
N GLY A 158 -4.61 -23.51 -11.22
CA GLY A 158 -4.63 -24.69 -10.36
C GLY A 158 -4.36 -24.42 -8.89
N PHE A 159 -4.54 -23.16 -8.42
CA PHE A 159 -4.50 -22.83 -7.01
C PHE A 159 -5.83 -23.13 -6.34
N ILE A 160 -5.77 -23.61 -5.11
CA ILE A 160 -6.94 -23.94 -4.29
C ILE A 160 -7.08 -22.90 -3.20
N GLU A 161 -8.26 -22.26 -3.10
CA GLU A 161 -8.56 -21.33 -2.01
C GLU A 161 -8.90 -22.13 -0.74
N VAL A 162 -8.09 -21.98 0.32
CA VAL A 162 -8.28 -22.66 1.59
C VAL A 162 -8.27 -21.66 2.72
N GLU A 163 -9.33 -21.66 3.54
CA GLU A 163 -9.42 -20.83 4.72
C GLU A 163 -8.51 -21.35 5.85
N THR A 164 -7.86 -20.43 6.55
CA THR A 164 -7.04 -20.71 7.74
C THR A 164 -7.66 -20.06 8.98
N PRO A 165 -7.36 -20.53 10.20
CA PRO A 165 -7.98 -20.01 11.41
C PRO A 165 -7.67 -18.53 11.67
N MET A 166 -8.68 -17.79 12.14
CA MET A 166 -8.52 -16.44 12.71
C MET A 166 -8.16 -16.49 14.21
N LEU A 167 -8.64 -17.51 14.94
CA LEU A 167 -8.26 -17.74 16.32
C LEU A 167 -7.05 -18.70 16.35
N THR A 168 -5.86 -18.16 16.45
CA THR A 168 -4.61 -18.91 16.41
C THR A 168 -3.82 -18.80 17.70
N ARG A 169 -2.67 -19.43 17.75
CA ARG A 169 -1.68 -19.23 18.79
C ARG A 169 -0.88 -17.96 18.50
N SER A 170 -0.46 -17.24 19.55
CA SER A 170 0.49 -16.13 19.42
C SER A 170 1.82 -16.63 18.86
N THR A 171 2.21 -16.09 17.71
CA THR A 171 3.47 -16.37 17.02
C THR A 171 4.02 -15.04 16.50
N PRO A 172 4.74 -14.28 17.34
CA PRO A 172 5.18 -12.93 16.97
C PRO A 172 6.11 -12.96 15.73
N GLU A 173 5.66 -12.25 14.67
CA GLU A 173 6.35 -12.15 13.38
C GLU A 173 6.84 -10.70 13.12
N GLY A 174 7.21 -9.97 14.17
CA GLY A 174 7.72 -8.60 14.05
C GLY A 174 6.79 -7.53 14.64
N ALA A 175 5.47 -7.61 14.43
CA ALA A 175 4.48 -6.76 15.10
C ALA A 175 3.96 -7.40 16.39
N ARG A 176 3.20 -6.66 17.21
CA ARG A 176 2.47 -7.22 18.33
C ARG A 176 1.18 -7.90 17.84
N ASP A 177 0.80 -8.98 18.51
CA ASP A 177 -0.45 -9.69 18.23
C ASP A 177 -1.63 -9.04 18.96
N TYR A 178 -2.80 -9.02 18.32
CA TYR A 178 -4.05 -8.81 19.01
C TYR A 178 -4.47 -10.09 19.73
N LEU A 179 -4.71 -10.00 21.05
CA LEU A 179 -5.05 -11.14 21.89
C LEU A 179 -6.55 -11.23 22.11
N VAL A 180 -7.09 -12.45 22.04
CA VAL A 180 -8.49 -12.77 22.30
C VAL A 180 -8.56 -13.75 23.47
N PRO A 181 -9.13 -13.35 24.62
CA PRO A 181 -9.21 -14.23 25.79
C PRO A 181 -10.15 -15.40 25.56
N SER A 182 -9.75 -16.58 26.08
CA SER A 182 -10.60 -17.78 26.03
C SER A 182 -11.50 -17.86 27.27
N ARG A 183 -12.82 -17.94 27.08
CA ARG A 183 -13.77 -18.18 28.18
C ARG A 183 -13.66 -19.62 28.71
N VAL A 184 -13.35 -20.56 27.84
CA VAL A 184 -13.29 -21.99 28.19
C VAL A 184 -12.00 -22.36 28.90
N HIS A 185 -10.90 -21.70 28.54
CA HIS A 185 -9.58 -21.94 29.11
C HIS A 185 -9.11 -20.69 29.87
N ALA A 186 -9.42 -20.65 31.16
CA ALA A 186 -9.12 -19.51 32.02
C ALA A 186 -7.63 -19.14 31.98
N GLY A 187 -7.32 -17.85 31.78
CA GLY A 187 -5.96 -17.35 31.71
C GLY A 187 -5.22 -17.65 30.40
N GLN A 188 -5.88 -18.27 29.42
CA GLN A 188 -5.32 -18.52 28.10
C GLN A 188 -5.95 -17.61 27.03
N PHE A 189 -5.17 -17.32 25.99
CA PHE A 189 -5.55 -16.40 24.92
C PHE A 189 -5.30 -17.03 23.56
N PHE A 190 -6.23 -16.78 22.65
CA PHE A 190 -5.94 -16.85 21.22
C PHE A 190 -5.26 -15.54 20.78
N ALA A 191 -4.61 -15.58 19.64
CA ALA A 191 -4.14 -14.40 18.94
C ALA A 191 -4.79 -14.32 17.55
N LEU A 192 -5.03 -13.10 17.06
CA LEU A 192 -5.42 -12.88 15.68
C LEU A 192 -4.17 -12.95 14.80
N PRO A 193 -4.21 -13.60 13.62
CA PRO A 193 -3.02 -13.85 12.82
C PRO A 193 -2.48 -12.58 12.17
N GLN A 194 -1.17 -12.40 12.20
CA GLN A 194 -0.48 -11.36 11.43
C GLN A 194 -0.41 -11.70 9.93
N SER A 195 -0.39 -12.99 9.63
CA SER A 195 -0.52 -13.59 8.30
C SER A 195 -0.84 -15.09 8.45
N PRO A 196 -1.30 -15.79 7.41
CA PRO A 196 -1.48 -17.25 7.44
C PRO A 196 -0.16 -18.02 7.20
N GLN A 197 1.02 -17.42 7.43
CA GLN A 197 2.34 -17.96 7.06
C GLN A 197 2.56 -19.41 7.50
N LEU A 198 2.30 -19.73 8.76
CA LEU A 198 2.57 -21.07 9.28
C LEU A 198 1.57 -22.10 8.74
N PHE A 199 0.30 -21.71 8.59
CA PHE A 199 -0.73 -22.60 8.07
C PHE A 199 -0.58 -22.89 6.58
N LYS A 200 -0.18 -21.93 5.77
CA LYS A 200 0.06 -22.18 4.35
C LYS A 200 1.25 -23.12 4.12
N GLN A 201 2.29 -23.06 4.96
CA GLN A 201 3.38 -24.03 4.93
C GLN A 201 2.88 -25.44 5.33
N LEU A 202 2.01 -25.55 6.34
CA LEU A 202 1.35 -26.82 6.71
C LEU A 202 0.52 -27.38 5.56
N LEU A 203 -0.15 -26.54 4.76
CA LEU A 203 -0.90 -26.99 3.59
C LEU A 203 0.02 -27.56 2.50
N MET A 204 1.24 -27.02 2.36
CA MET A 204 2.26 -27.62 1.46
C MET A 204 2.69 -29.00 1.97
N VAL A 205 2.98 -29.13 3.27
CA VAL A 205 3.26 -30.44 3.90
C VAL A 205 2.08 -31.41 3.71
N SER A 206 0.85 -30.90 3.69
CA SER A 206 -0.37 -31.67 3.48
C SER A 206 -0.63 -32.04 2.01
N GLY A 207 0.21 -31.61 1.08
CA GLY A 207 0.11 -31.96 -0.34
C GLY A 207 -0.86 -31.15 -1.18
N PHE A 208 -1.26 -29.97 -0.71
CA PHE A 208 -2.15 -29.08 -1.50
C PHE A 208 -1.45 -28.40 -2.69
N ASP A 209 -0.14 -28.42 -2.74
CA ASP A 209 0.71 -28.02 -3.88
C ASP A 209 0.62 -26.54 -4.28
N ARG A 210 -0.56 -26.00 -4.53
CA ARG A 210 -0.83 -24.61 -4.89
C ARG A 210 -2.01 -24.07 -4.08
N TYR A 211 -1.71 -23.18 -3.14
CA TYR A 211 -2.66 -22.57 -2.23
C TYR A 211 -2.75 -21.08 -2.45
N PHE A 212 -3.96 -20.53 -2.28
CA PHE A 212 -4.15 -19.10 -2.05
C PHE A 212 -5.28 -18.84 -1.05
N GLN A 213 -5.29 -17.63 -0.51
CA GLN A 213 -6.39 -17.12 0.30
C GLN A 213 -6.41 -15.58 0.22
N ILE A 214 -7.60 -14.99 0.07
CA ILE A 214 -7.78 -13.55 0.30
C ILE A 214 -8.29 -13.41 1.72
N THR A 215 -7.40 -12.99 2.64
CA THR A 215 -7.64 -13.09 4.08
C THR A 215 -7.35 -11.79 4.82
N LYS A 216 -8.00 -11.65 5.98
CA LYS A 216 -7.69 -10.61 6.95
C LYS A 216 -6.43 -10.95 7.73
N CYS A 217 -5.60 -9.92 7.92
CA CYS A 217 -4.40 -9.95 8.76
C CYS A 217 -4.49 -8.82 9.79
N PHE A 218 -3.86 -9.02 10.94
CA PHE A 218 -3.98 -8.13 12.09
C PHE A 218 -2.58 -7.82 12.65
N ARG A 219 -2.27 -6.55 12.85
CA ARG A 219 -1.00 -6.10 13.45
C ARG A 219 -1.25 -4.92 14.38
N ASP A 220 -0.87 -5.09 15.64
CA ASP A 220 -0.92 -4.00 16.63
C ASP A 220 0.40 -3.22 16.57
N GLU A 221 0.43 -2.25 15.69
CA GLU A 221 1.60 -1.38 15.44
C GLU A 221 1.16 0.07 15.23
N ASP A 222 2.14 0.99 15.26
CA ASP A 222 1.88 2.41 14.99
C ASP A 222 1.38 2.60 13.56
N LEU A 223 0.22 3.26 13.44
CA LEU A 223 -0.45 3.45 12.17
C LEU A 223 0.08 4.66 11.41
N ARG A 224 0.26 4.48 10.11
CA ARG A 224 0.61 5.53 9.13
C ARG A 224 -0.48 5.61 8.06
N ALA A 225 -0.31 6.50 7.09
CA ALA A 225 -1.26 6.67 5.98
C ALA A 225 -1.49 5.38 5.16
N ASP A 226 -0.49 4.50 5.11
CA ASP A 226 -0.47 3.24 4.37
C ASP A 226 -0.65 1.98 5.25
N ARG A 227 -1.04 2.15 6.54
CA ARG A 227 -1.20 1.05 7.50
C ARG A 227 -2.55 1.08 8.19
N GLN A 228 -3.07 -0.13 8.45
CA GLN A 228 -4.29 -0.37 9.22
C GLN A 228 -4.04 -1.51 10.22
N PRO A 229 -4.69 -1.51 11.41
CA PRO A 229 -4.55 -2.60 12.38
C PRO A 229 -5.12 -3.92 11.86
N GLU A 230 -6.10 -3.84 10.98
CA GLU A 230 -6.62 -4.95 10.18
C GLU A 230 -6.59 -4.60 8.70
N PHE A 231 -6.03 -5.47 7.89
CA PHE A 231 -5.85 -5.28 6.45
C PHE A 231 -6.06 -6.60 5.71
N THR A 232 -6.07 -6.56 4.38
CA THR A 232 -6.34 -7.73 3.56
C THR A 232 -5.11 -8.09 2.75
N GLN A 233 -4.71 -9.37 2.81
CA GLN A 233 -3.69 -9.94 1.94
C GLN A 233 -4.30 -10.91 0.93
N VAL A 234 -3.69 -10.96 -0.25
CA VAL A 234 -3.78 -12.11 -1.15
C VAL A 234 -2.54 -12.95 -0.87
N ASP A 235 -2.75 -14.08 -0.23
CA ASP A 235 -1.69 -14.94 0.26
C ASP A 235 -1.56 -16.18 -0.63
N ILE A 236 -0.35 -16.53 -1.02
CA ILE A 236 -0.06 -17.57 -2.02
C ILE A 236 1.08 -18.45 -1.50
N GLU A 237 0.97 -19.77 -1.68
CA GLU A 237 2.05 -20.71 -1.41
C GLU A 237 2.05 -21.82 -2.46
N THR A 238 3.26 -22.28 -2.83
CA THR A 238 3.47 -23.31 -3.87
C THR A 238 4.52 -24.31 -3.44
N SER A 239 4.37 -25.57 -3.87
CA SER A 239 5.38 -26.62 -3.75
C SER A 239 6.14 -26.82 -5.05
N PHE A 240 7.38 -27.31 -4.96
CA PHE A 240 8.22 -27.72 -6.09
C PHE A 240 8.52 -26.63 -7.13
N LEU A 241 8.47 -25.35 -6.73
CA LEU A 241 8.83 -24.20 -7.55
C LEU A 241 10.03 -23.45 -6.92
N GLU A 242 10.89 -22.94 -7.78
CA GLU A 242 11.98 -22.05 -7.40
C GLU A 242 11.51 -20.58 -7.37
N GLU A 243 12.34 -19.70 -6.81
CA GLU A 243 12.00 -18.27 -6.67
C GLU A 243 11.60 -17.62 -8.00
N ASN A 244 12.28 -17.97 -9.10
CA ASN A 244 12.00 -17.41 -10.42
C ASN A 244 10.65 -17.89 -10.97
N ASP A 245 10.28 -19.14 -10.75
CA ASP A 245 9.01 -19.70 -11.20
C ASP A 245 7.84 -19.02 -10.49
N ILE A 246 7.98 -18.80 -9.17
CA ILE A 246 6.97 -18.10 -8.36
C ILE A 246 6.82 -16.65 -8.82
N MET A 247 7.94 -15.94 -9.00
CA MET A 247 7.92 -14.56 -9.50
C MET A 247 7.27 -14.48 -10.88
N ASP A 248 7.54 -15.42 -11.80
CA ASP A 248 6.96 -15.42 -13.15
C ASP A 248 5.43 -15.64 -13.15
N ILE A 249 4.93 -16.56 -12.34
CA ILE A 249 3.48 -16.80 -12.19
C ILE A 249 2.77 -15.54 -11.66
N VAL A 250 3.35 -14.93 -10.67
CA VAL A 250 2.77 -13.77 -9.99
C VAL A 250 2.89 -12.50 -10.84
N GLU A 251 3.97 -12.34 -11.58
CA GLU A 251 4.17 -11.27 -12.55
C GLU A 251 3.07 -11.29 -13.62
N GLU A 252 2.79 -12.47 -14.17
CA GLU A 252 1.72 -12.65 -15.15
C GLU A 252 0.33 -12.38 -14.55
N MET A 253 0.11 -12.78 -13.29
CA MET A 253 -1.12 -12.47 -12.55
C MET A 253 -1.38 -10.97 -12.48
N ILE A 254 -0.38 -10.19 -12.10
CA ILE A 254 -0.49 -8.73 -11.98
C ILE A 254 -0.66 -8.07 -13.35
N ARG A 255 0.06 -8.55 -14.37
CA ARG A 255 -0.09 -8.07 -15.76
C ARG A 255 -1.52 -8.25 -16.27
N GLN A 256 -2.07 -9.46 -16.15
CA GLN A 256 -3.42 -9.78 -16.60
C GLN A 256 -4.49 -9.00 -15.81
N MET A 257 -4.33 -8.89 -14.51
CA MET A 257 -5.25 -8.15 -13.65
C MET A 257 -5.32 -6.67 -14.05
N LEU A 258 -4.18 -5.98 -14.20
CA LEU A 258 -4.13 -4.57 -14.63
C LEU A 258 -4.70 -4.39 -16.04
N LYS A 259 -4.42 -5.32 -16.95
CA LYS A 259 -5.00 -5.30 -18.30
C LYS A 259 -6.52 -5.45 -18.29
N LYS A 260 -7.04 -6.43 -17.55
CA LYS A 260 -8.50 -6.71 -17.48
C LYS A 260 -9.26 -5.60 -16.74
N VAL A 261 -8.69 -5.05 -15.67
CA VAL A 261 -9.40 -4.09 -14.78
C VAL A 261 -9.30 -2.65 -15.26
N GLN A 262 -8.14 -2.21 -15.75
CA GLN A 262 -7.88 -0.81 -16.13
C GLN A 262 -7.37 -0.62 -17.55
N ASN A 263 -7.26 -1.70 -18.35
CA ASN A 263 -6.68 -1.70 -19.69
C ASN A 263 -5.23 -1.16 -19.73
N VAL A 264 -4.45 -1.44 -18.68
CA VAL A 264 -3.04 -1.06 -18.55
C VAL A 264 -2.17 -2.23 -19.00
N GLU A 265 -1.23 -1.95 -19.90
CA GLU A 265 -0.22 -2.92 -20.31
C GLU A 265 1.08 -2.68 -19.56
N LEU A 266 1.54 -3.72 -18.87
CA LEU A 266 2.84 -3.76 -18.22
C LEU A 266 3.88 -4.45 -19.11
N PRO A 267 5.20 -4.23 -18.88
CA PRO A 267 6.25 -4.94 -19.57
C PRO A 267 6.08 -6.47 -19.50
N ALA A 268 6.51 -7.20 -20.52
CA ALA A 268 6.43 -8.66 -20.56
C ALA A 268 7.23 -9.35 -19.45
N LYS A 269 8.30 -8.71 -18.98
CA LYS A 269 9.11 -9.12 -17.83
C LYS A 269 9.42 -7.89 -16.97
N PHE A 270 9.34 -8.07 -15.65
CA PHE A 270 9.73 -7.04 -14.71
C PHE A 270 11.24 -7.14 -14.46
N PRO A 271 11.95 -6.02 -14.38
CA PRO A 271 13.36 -6.01 -13.99
C PRO A 271 13.54 -6.70 -12.63
N ARG A 272 14.66 -7.41 -12.44
CA ARG A 272 15.08 -7.99 -11.17
C ARG A 272 16.34 -7.29 -10.72
N MET A 273 16.28 -6.65 -9.58
CA MET A 273 17.35 -5.82 -9.03
C MET A 273 17.81 -6.40 -7.70
N PRO A 274 19.10 -6.71 -7.52
CA PRO A 274 19.62 -7.09 -6.21
C PRO A 274 19.37 -5.98 -5.17
N PHE A 275 19.05 -6.38 -3.94
CA PHE A 275 18.86 -5.46 -2.81
C PHE A 275 20.04 -4.48 -2.65
N SER A 276 21.27 -4.98 -2.79
CA SER A 276 22.47 -4.15 -2.70
C SER A 276 22.49 -3.02 -3.75
N GLU A 277 22.05 -3.30 -4.97
CA GLU A 277 21.95 -2.29 -6.03
C GLU A 277 20.83 -1.27 -5.71
N ALA A 278 19.68 -1.74 -5.25
CA ALA A 278 18.56 -0.88 -4.86
C ALA A 278 18.97 0.11 -3.76
N MET A 279 19.64 -0.38 -2.73
CA MET A 279 20.14 0.45 -1.63
C MET A 279 21.25 1.42 -2.07
N ASN A 280 22.18 0.96 -2.89
CA ASN A 280 23.32 1.78 -3.31
C ASN A 280 22.93 2.89 -4.29
N LYS A 281 22.09 2.58 -5.28
CA LYS A 281 21.74 3.53 -6.35
C LYS A 281 20.49 4.36 -6.04
N TYR A 282 19.60 3.87 -5.20
CA TYR A 282 18.29 4.51 -4.97
C TYR A 282 17.99 4.79 -3.50
N GLY A 283 18.82 4.26 -2.59
CA GLY A 283 18.68 4.46 -1.15
C GLY A 283 17.44 3.82 -0.53
N SER A 284 16.82 2.86 -1.21
CA SER A 284 15.58 2.21 -0.80
C SER A 284 15.48 0.80 -1.38
N ASP A 285 14.91 -0.14 -0.61
CA ASP A 285 14.52 -1.47 -1.04
C ASP A 285 13.26 -1.49 -1.94
N LYS A 286 12.59 -0.35 -2.07
CA LYS A 286 11.40 -0.15 -2.90
C LYS A 286 11.49 1.14 -3.72
N PRO A 287 12.45 1.25 -4.64
CA PRO A 287 12.66 2.48 -5.39
C PRO A 287 11.53 2.76 -6.38
N ASP A 288 11.10 4.02 -6.48
CA ASP A 288 10.26 4.47 -7.59
C ASP A 288 11.12 4.59 -8.86
N MET A 289 10.99 3.61 -9.75
CA MET A 289 11.77 3.54 -10.97
C MET A 289 11.29 4.51 -12.08
N ARG A 290 10.24 5.28 -11.83
CA ARG A 290 9.83 6.38 -12.72
C ARG A 290 10.74 7.60 -12.53
N VAL A 291 11.30 7.77 -11.32
CA VAL A 291 12.28 8.82 -11.03
C VAL A 291 13.63 8.46 -11.64
N THR A 292 14.18 9.35 -12.47
CA THR A 292 15.40 9.10 -13.24
C THR A 292 16.70 9.43 -12.49
N LEU A 293 16.60 10.06 -11.32
CA LEU A 293 17.76 10.42 -10.51
C LEU A 293 18.39 9.19 -9.86
N VAL A 294 19.74 9.21 -9.74
CA VAL A 294 20.52 8.09 -9.17
C VAL A 294 21.50 8.64 -8.13
N ILE A 295 21.67 7.88 -7.03
CA ILE A 295 22.67 8.17 -6.00
C ILE A 295 24.01 7.60 -6.45
N THR A 296 25.06 8.40 -6.32
CA THR A 296 26.42 8.07 -6.74
C THR A 296 27.35 7.95 -5.54
N GLU A 297 28.10 6.85 -5.47
CA GLU A 297 29.03 6.55 -4.39
C GLU A 297 30.32 7.39 -4.51
N LEU A 298 30.76 7.98 -3.38
CA LEU A 298 31.93 8.85 -3.32
C LEU A 298 32.84 8.60 -2.11
N SER A 299 32.55 7.65 -1.24
CA SER A 299 33.29 7.44 0.04
C SER A 299 34.79 7.24 -0.17
N ASP A 300 35.20 6.53 -1.24
CA ASP A 300 36.60 6.24 -1.53
C ASP A 300 37.45 7.48 -1.80
N VAL A 301 36.85 8.51 -2.43
CA VAL A 301 37.55 9.76 -2.80
C VAL A 301 37.37 10.88 -1.77
N MET A 302 36.61 10.64 -0.69
CA MET A 302 36.36 11.64 0.37
C MET A 302 37.15 11.38 1.65
N LYS A 303 37.99 10.34 1.69
CA LYS A 303 38.70 9.93 2.91
C LYS A 303 39.72 10.96 3.40
N ASP A 304 40.35 11.68 2.48
CA ASP A 304 41.47 12.58 2.71
C ASP A 304 41.17 14.05 2.37
N VAL A 305 39.89 14.41 2.22
CA VAL A 305 39.47 15.81 2.03
C VAL A 305 39.52 16.59 3.36
N ASP A 306 39.73 17.90 3.29
CA ASP A 306 39.74 18.77 4.48
C ASP A 306 38.37 19.05 5.06
N PHE A 307 37.31 18.78 4.29
CA PHE A 307 35.93 18.89 4.79
C PHE A 307 35.62 17.75 5.76
N LYS A 308 35.74 18.03 7.06
CA LYS A 308 35.69 17.05 8.15
C LYS A 308 34.43 16.17 8.16
N VAL A 309 33.30 16.69 7.70
CA VAL A 309 32.03 15.93 7.65
C VAL A 309 32.16 14.77 6.67
N PHE A 310 32.74 15.04 5.47
CA PHE A 310 32.93 14.00 4.46
C PHE A 310 34.05 13.03 4.85
N ALA A 311 35.20 13.53 5.25
CA ALA A 311 36.32 12.68 5.69
C ALA A 311 35.92 11.82 6.88
N GLY A 312 35.18 12.37 7.85
CA GLY A 312 34.69 11.65 9.02
C GLY A 312 33.77 10.49 8.64
N ALA A 313 32.79 10.73 7.80
CA ALA A 313 31.85 9.69 7.33
C ALA A 313 32.56 8.65 6.43
N ALA A 314 33.47 9.07 5.55
CA ALA A 314 34.21 8.19 4.65
C ALA A 314 35.18 7.25 5.37
N ASN A 315 35.68 7.63 6.55
CA ASN A 315 36.59 6.81 7.39
C ASN A 315 35.86 6.07 8.53
N MET A 316 34.56 6.33 8.72
CA MET A 316 33.76 5.66 9.73
C MET A 316 33.46 4.21 9.29
N ASN A 317 33.54 3.28 10.23
CA ASN A 317 33.05 1.91 9.96
C ASN A 317 31.53 1.95 9.73
N GLY A 318 31.08 1.41 8.59
CA GLY A 318 29.67 1.51 8.17
C GLY A 318 29.23 2.92 7.76
N GLY A 319 30.18 3.85 7.53
CA GLY A 319 29.90 5.17 7.03
C GLY A 319 29.84 5.23 5.49
N ARG A 320 29.19 6.26 4.97
CA ARG A 320 29.00 6.48 3.54
C ARG A 320 29.01 7.97 3.20
N VAL A 321 29.66 8.31 2.08
CA VAL A 321 29.52 9.61 1.41
C VAL A 321 28.98 9.37 0.01
N ALA A 322 27.84 9.94 -0.31
CA ALA A 322 27.19 9.77 -1.60
C ALA A 322 26.59 11.08 -2.10
N ALA A 323 26.38 11.15 -3.41
CA ALA A 323 25.88 12.33 -4.11
C ALA A 323 24.58 12.01 -4.87
N LEU A 324 23.71 13.01 -4.95
CA LEU A 324 22.49 13.02 -5.77
C LEU A 324 22.55 14.20 -6.72
N ARG A 325 22.80 13.95 -8.00
CA ARG A 325 22.74 14.97 -9.06
C ARG A 325 21.28 15.24 -9.43
N VAL A 326 20.94 16.53 -9.54
CA VAL A 326 19.66 16.99 -10.08
C VAL A 326 19.94 17.85 -11.33
N PRO A 327 19.65 17.36 -12.53
CA PRO A 327 19.82 18.11 -13.77
C PRO A 327 19.04 19.44 -13.74
N ASN A 328 19.65 20.51 -14.25
CA ASN A 328 19.10 21.87 -14.23
C ASN A 328 18.72 22.40 -12.84
N GLY A 329 19.19 21.75 -11.78
CA GLY A 329 18.85 22.06 -10.40
C GLY A 329 19.54 23.29 -9.81
N ALA A 330 20.46 23.95 -10.52
CA ALA A 330 21.05 25.22 -10.08
C ALA A 330 20.00 26.33 -9.92
N ALA A 331 18.85 26.21 -10.61
CA ALA A 331 17.72 27.11 -10.49
C ALA A 331 16.92 26.94 -9.18
N ILE A 332 17.13 25.86 -8.42
CA ILE A 332 16.48 25.64 -7.11
C ILE A 332 16.90 26.77 -6.17
N SER A 333 15.91 27.46 -5.61
CA SER A 333 16.12 28.60 -4.74
C SER A 333 16.71 28.19 -3.38
N ARG A 334 17.30 29.14 -2.67
CA ARG A 334 17.82 28.92 -1.31
C ARG A 334 16.74 28.41 -0.37
N SER A 335 15.54 28.99 -0.41
CA SER A 335 14.41 28.58 0.43
C SER A 335 13.97 27.15 0.18
N GLU A 336 13.98 26.69 -1.08
CA GLU A 336 13.68 25.30 -1.42
C GLU A 336 14.77 24.36 -0.90
N ILE A 337 16.05 24.74 -1.00
CA ILE A 337 17.17 23.96 -0.46
C ILE A 337 17.05 23.86 1.08
N ASP A 338 16.68 24.95 1.73
CA ASP A 338 16.44 24.94 3.18
C ASP A 338 15.28 23.99 3.54
N THR A 339 14.21 23.97 2.73
CA THR A 339 13.08 23.01 2.87
C THR A 339 13.55 21.57 2.69
N TYR A 340 14.39 21.28 1.70
CA TYR A 340 14.96 19.93 1.50
C TYR A 340 15.91 19.56 2.65
N THR A 341 16.62 20.52 3.21
CA THR A 341 17.49 20.29 4.38
C THR A 341 16.67 19.86 5.61
N GLU A 342 15.55 20.55 5.89
CA GLU A 342 14.64 20.14 6.97
C GLU A 342 13.99 18.77 6.68
N PHE A 343 13.65 18.51 5.43
CA PHE A 343 13.08 17.23 5.03
C PHE A 343 14.03 16.04 5.28
N VAL A 344 15.31 16.15 4.92
CA VAL A 344 16.27 15.04 5.14
C VAL A 344 16.59 14.82 6.62
N LYS A 345 16.40 15.82 7.49
CA LYS A 345 16.57 15.66 8.94
C LYS A 345 15.59 14.66 9.55
N ILE A 346 14.40 14.50 8.95
CA ILE A 346 13.40 13.49 9.37
C ILE A 346 14.00 12.08 9.32
N TYR A 347 14.97 11.87 8.42
CA TYR A 347 15.67 10.60 8.22
C TYR A 347 17.01 10.53 8.96
N GLY A 348 17.25 11.44 9.89
CA GLY A 348 18.45 11.47 10.76
C GLY A 348 19.66 12.20 10.17
N ALA A 349 19.57 12.77 8.96
CA ALA A 349 20.65 13.57 8.41
C ALA A 349 20.83 14.88 9.20
N LYS A 350 22.10 15.25 9.48
CA LYS A 350 22.43 16.48 10.24
C LYS A 350 22.37 17.75 9.40
N GLY A 351 22.37 17.60 8.06
CA GLY A 351 22.32 18.69 7.10
C GLY A 351 22.34 18.16 5.68
N LEU A 352 22.26 19.05 4.71
CA LEU A 352 22.28 18.74 3.29
C LEU A 352 23.29 19.64 2.58
N ALA A 353 24.52 19.16 2.41
CA ALA A 353 25.54 19.86 1.63
C ALA A 353 25.18 19.80 0.14
N TYR A 354 25.55 20.83 -0.61
CA TYR A 354 25.30 20.86 -2.05
C TYR A 354 26.37 21.69 -2.79
N ILE A 355 26.51 21.42 -4.09
CA ILE A 355 27.29 22.20 -5.03
C ILE A 355 26.42 22.54 -6.25
N LYS A 356 26.30 23.82 -6.59
CA LYS A 356 25.73 24.26 -7.88
C LYS A 356 26.83 24.33 -8.93
N ILE A 357 26.57 23.77 -10.09
CA ILE A 357 27.54 23.68 -11.17
C ILE A 357 27.32 24.84 -12.15
N ASN A 358 28.17 25.87 -12.10
CA ASN A 358 28.14 26.98 -13.03
C ASN A 358 29.01 26.69 -14.29
N ASP A 359 30.19 26.10 -14.06
CA ASP A 359 31.11 25.68 -15.12
C ASP A 359 31.91 24.45 -14.65
N TYR A 360 31.50 23.26 -15.11
CA TYR A 360 32.12 21.99 -14.69
C TYR A 360 33.58 21.83 -15.15
N THR A 361 34.06 22.67 -16.08
CA THR A 361 35.45 22.67 -16.52
C THR A 361 36.38 23.40 -15.55
N LYS A 362 35.82 24.26 -14.69
CA LYS A 362 36.54 24.99 -13.64
C LYS A 362 36.28 24.36 -12.27
N LEU A 363 37.20 23.52 -11.81
CA LEU A 363 37.11 22.79 -10.54
C LEU A 363 37.55 23.67 -9.36
N ASN A 364 36.95 24.86 -9.22
CA ASN A 364 37.20 25.84 -8.15
C ASN A 364 35.90 26.59 -7.80
N GLU A 365 35.96 27.56 -6.88
CA GLU A 365 34.80 28.34 -6.44
C GLU A 365 34.16 29.22 -7.54
N GLU A 366 34.84 29.48 -8.67
CA GLU A 366 34.23 30.18 -9.82
C GLU A 366 33.27 29.26 -10.59
N GLY A 367 33.70 28.04 -10.83
CA GLY A 367 32.90 27.05 -11.58
C GLY A 367 31.94 26.28 -10.70
N LEU A 368 32.24 26.07 -9.43
CA LEU A 368 31.51 25.24 -8.47
C LEU A 368 31.07 26.08 -7.27
N GLN A 369 29.83 26.51 -7.30
CA GLN A 369 29.29 27.42 -6.28
C GLN A 369 28.87 26.65 -5.01
N SER A 370 29.73 26.64 -4.00
CA SER A 370 29.46 26.12 -2.66
C SER A 370 30.57 26.48 -1.67
N PRO A 371 30.25 26.72 -0.39
CA PRO A 371 31.24 26.98 0.65
C PRO A 371 32.15 25.76 0.94
N ILE A 372 31.76 24.54 0.57
CA ILE A 372 32.57 23.34 0.82
C ILE A 372 33.68 23.10 -0.19
N VAL A 373 33.61 23.72 -1.38
CA VAL A 373 34.54 23.49 -2.52
C VAL A 373 35.99 23.73 -2.11
N LYS A 374 36.25 24.78 -1.33
CA LYS A 374 37.61 25.11 -0.85
C LYS A 374 38.25 24.06 0.07
N ASN A 375 37.43 23.17 0.66
CA ASN A 375 37.85 22.12 1.57
C ASN A 375 37.88 20.74 0.89
N ILE A 376 37.68 20.67 -0.45
CA ILE A 376 37.72 19.46 -1.24
C ILE A 376 38.83 19.58 -2.28
N HIS A 377 39.79 18.68 -2.26
CA HIS A 377 40.91 18.72 -3.18
C HIS A 377 40.48 18.39 -4.62
N LEU A 378 41.30 18.83 -5.58
CA LEU A 378 41.00 18.79 -7.03
C LEU A 378 40.59 17.37 -7.51
N LYS A 379 41.29 16.34 -7.06
CA LYS A 379 40.98 14.93 -7.45
C LYS A 379 39.59 14.52 -7.03
N ALA A 380 39.14 14.92 -5.83
CA ALA A 380 37.80 14.61 -5.35
C ALA A 380 36.74 15.45 -6.08
N LEU A 381 37.00 16.73 -6.37
CA LEU A 381 36.09 17.55 -7.20
C LEU A 381 35.95 16.96 -8.60
N GLN A 382 37.04 16.51 -9.21
CA GLN A 382 37.01 15.85 -10.51
C GLN A 382 36.15 14.56 -10.45
N ALA A 383 36.35 13.74 -9.44
CA ALA A 383 35.57 12.51 -9.26
C ALA A 383 34.07 12.79 -9.03
N ILE A 384 33.69 13.86 -8.32
CA ILE A 384 32.29 14.28 -8.19
C ILE A 384 31.71 14.53 -9.59
N ILE A 385 32.34 15.37 -10.41
CA ILE A 385 31.83 15.71 -11.74
C ILE A 385 31.74 14.47 -12.64
N GLU A 386 32.82 13.68 -12.71
CA GLU A 386 32.89 12.50 -13.59
C GLU A 386 31.88 11.43 -13.20
N ARG A 387 31.82 11.07 -11.92
CA ARG A 387 30.93 9.97 -11.45
C ARG A 387 29.46 10.35 -11.48
N THR A 388 29.12 11.61 -11.14
CA THR A 388 27.73 12.07 -11.21
C THR A 388 27.30 12.44 -12.62
N GLY A 389 28.25 12.67 -13.54
CA GLY A 389 27.99 13.20 -14.87
C GLY A 389 27.44 14.63 -14.84
N ALA A 390 27.75 15.41 -13.79
CA ALA A 390 27.20 16.74 -13.60
C ALA A 390 27.62 17.70 -14.74
N GLN A 391 26.69 18.53 -15.17
CA GLN A 391 26.80 19.49 -16.23
C GLN A 391 26.52 20.91 -15.73
N ASN A 392 26.82 21.91 -16.54
CA ASN A 392 26.50 23.31 -16.25
C ASN A 392 24.97 23.45 -16.02
N GLY A 393 24.61 24.15 -14.97
CA GLY A 393 23.21 24.33 -14.57
C GLY A 393 22.67 23.27 -13.60
N ASP A 394 23.45 22.25 -13.25
CA ASP A 394 23.04 21.21 -12.31
C ASP A 394 23.27 21.61 -10.84
N ILE A 395 22.61 20.90 -9.92
CA ILE A 395 22.95 20.88 -8.51
C ILE A 395 23.28 19.44 -8.09
N VAL A 396 24.28 19.29 -7.23
CA VAL A 396 24.65 18.01 -6.63
C VAL A 396 24.45 18.14 -5.13
N PHE A 397 23.55 17.33 -4.55
CA PHE A 397 23.37 17.20 -3.11
C PHE A 397 24.22 16.07 -2.56
N PHE A 398 24.61 16.15 -1.29
CA PHE A 398 25.46 15.15 -0.65
C PHE A 398 24.85 14.63 0.67
N GLY A 399 25.01 13.34 0.91
CA GLY A 399 24.80 12.69 2.19
C GLY A 399 26.13 12.16 2.74
N ALA A 400 26.39 12.37 4.02
CA ALA A 400 27.61 11.90 4.69
C ALA A 400 27.31 11.58 6.16
N ASP A 401 27.14 10.30 6.47
CA ASP A 401 26.86 9.77 7.82
C ASP A 401 26.98 8.22 7.78
N LYS A 402 26.39 7.51 8.75
CA LYS A 402 26.16 6.06 8.67
C LYS A 402 25.41 5.73 7.37
N THR A 403 25.73 4.59 6.74
CA THR A 403 25.13 4.14 5.47
C THR A 403 23.60 4.17 5.50
N LYS A 404 22.99 3.72 6.59
CA LYS A 404 21.51 3.73 6.76
C LYS A 404 20.95 5.15 6.64
N VAL A 405 21.51 6.11 7.36
CA VAL A 405 21.08 7.52 7.32
C VAL A 405 21.23 8.12 5.93
N VAL A 406 22.37 7.89 5.27
CA VAL A 406 22.61 8.39 3.91
C VAL A 406 21.62 7.83 2.91
N ASN A 407 21.37 6.52 2.97
CA ASN A 407 20.42 5.84 2.10
C ASN A 407 19.00 6.39 2.29
N GLU A 408 18.50 6.41 3.52
CA GLU A 408 17.14 6.88 3.82
C GLU A 408 16.96 8.35 3.43
N ALA A 409 17.92 9.22 3.77
CA ALA A 409 17.85 10.65 3.49
C ALA A 409 17.92 10.96 2.00
N LEU A 410 18.94 10.44 1.28
CA LEU A 410 19.08 10.67 -0.15
C LEU A 410 18.04 9.92 -0.98
N GLY A 411 17.61 8.74 -0.56
CA GLY A 411 16.53 7.99 -1.22
C GLY A 411 15.19 8.71 -1.16
N ALA A 412 14.83 9.24 0.01
CA ALA A 412 13.65 10.08 0.19
C ALA A 412 13.75 11.39 -0.60
N LEU A 413 14.90 12.07 -0.54
CA LEU A 413 15.16 13.30 -1.29
C LEU A 413 15.08 13.07 -2.81
N ARG A 414 15.65 11.98 -3.29
CA ARG A 414 15.58 11.54 -4.70
C ARG A 414 14.14 11.50 -5.19
N THR A 415 13.29 10.83 -4.45
CA THR A 415 11.87 10.68 -4.81
C THR A 415 11.15 12.03 -4.77
N LYS A 416 11.34 12.81 -3.70
CA LYS A 416 10.71 14.12 -3.54
C LYS A 416 11.11 15.09 -4.64
N VAL A 417 12.42 15.31 -4.84
CA VAL A 417 12.94 16.23 -5.86
C VAL A 417 12.59 15.71 -7.26
N GLY A 418 12.65 14.40 -7.47
CA GLY A 418 12.30 13.80 -8.76
C GLY A 418 10.89 14.15 -9.21
N HIS A 419 9.91 14.01 -8.34
CA HIS A 419 8.53 14.38 -8.64
C HIS A 419 8.32 15.90 -8.71
N GLU A 420 8.84 16.67 -7.75
CA GLU A 420 8.65 18.12 -7.70
C GLU A 420 9.32 18.87 -8.87
N LYS A 421 10.43 18.35 -9.38
CA LYS A 421 11.19 18.98 -10.47
C LYS A 421 11.02 18.30 -11.83
N GLY A 422 10.10 17.32 -11.91
CA GLY A 422 9.76 16.68 -13.18
C GLY A 422 10.83 15.71 -13.70
N HIS A 423 11.71 15.18 -12.83
CA HIS A 423 12.68 14.15 -13.21
C HIS A 423 12.06 12.76 -13.17
N VAL A 424 10.96 12.60 -13.90
CA VAL A 424 10.23 11.35 -14.08
C VAL A 424 10.17 11.01 -15.57
N ASP A 425 10.21 9.73 -15.90
CA ASP A 425 10.28 9.27 -17.29
C ASP A 425 8.92 9.19 -18.02
N GLY A 426 7.85 9.63 -17.37
CA GLY A 426 6.50 9.68 -17.95
C GLY A 426 5.76 8.34 -17.96
N ARG A 427 6.37 7.22 -17.53
CA ARG A 427 5.64 5.96 -17.37
C ARG A 427 4.61 6.07 -16.25
N ALA A 428 3.40 5.58 -16.51
CA ALA A 428 2.38 5.50 -15.46
C ALA A 428 2.71 4.41 -14.42
N TRP A 429 3.36 3.33 -14.86
CA TRP A 429 3.68 2.16 -14.06
C TRP A 429 5.11 1.68 -14.29
N ALA A 430 5.84 1.46 -13.22
CA ALA A 430 7.21 0.97 -13.22
C ALA A 430 7.36 -0.20 -12.24
N PRO A 431 7.01 -1.43 -12.66
CA PRO A 431 7.16 -2.62 -11.84
C PRO A 431 8.63 -3.04 -11.73
N LEU A 432 8.98 -3.64 -10.59
CA LEU A 432 10.31 -4.10 -10.26
C LEU A 432 10.23 -5.27 -9.28
N TRP A 433 11.09 -6.26 -9.41
CA TRP A 433 11.42 -7.20 -8.36
C TRP A 433 12.74 -6.79 -7.68
N VAL A 434 12.72 -6.68 -6.38
CA VAL A 434 13.94 -6.61 -5.57
C VAL A 434 14.21 -8.00 -5.03
N VAL A 435 15.45 -8.47 -5.21
CA VAL A 435 15.88 -9.83 -4.91
C VAL A 435 17.20 -9.84 -4.14
N ASP A 436 17.68 -11.00 -3.73
CA ASP A 436 18.96 -11.16 -3.05
C ASP A 436 19.09 -10.30 -1.78
N PHE A 437 18.03 -10.32 -0.97
CA PHE A 437 18.04 -9.64 0.32
C PHE A 437 19.06 -10.28 1.28
N PRO A 438 19.69 -9.50 2.17
CA PRO A 438 20.36 -10.06 3.33
C PRO A 438 19.40 -10.94 4.13
N MET A 439 19.88 -12.04 4.65
CA MET A 439 19.05 -12.91 5.48
C MET A 439 18.81 -12.33 6.86
N PHE A 440 19.78 -11.57 7.37
CA PHE A 440 19.77 -10.99 8.70
C PHE A 440 20.15 -9.51 8.66
N GLU A 441 19.62 -8.77 9.62
CA GLU A 441 20.03 -7.41 9.99
C GLU A 441 20.64 -7.44 11.40
N HIS A 442 21.70 -6.67 11.61
CA HIS A 442 22.32 -6.57 12.93
C HIS A 442 21.60 -5.52 13.78
N ASP A 443 21.01 -5.95 14.88
CA ASP A 443 20.44 -5.10 15.91
C ASP A 443 21.61 -4.57 16.79
N GLU A 444 22.09 -3.36 16.51
CA GLU A 444 23.22 -2.73 17.22
C GLU A 444 22.94 -2.52 18.72
N GLU A 445 21.68 -2.30 19.12
CA GLU A 445 21.31 -2.03 20.52
C GLU A 445 21.42 -3.28 21.38
N ASN A 446 21.05 -4.43 20.84
CA ASN A 446 21.03 -5.70 21.56
C ASN A 446 22.18 -6.64 21.15
N ASP A 447 23.08 -6.20 20.27
CA ASP A 447 24.21 -6.96 19.72
C ASP A 447 23.82 -8.38 19.28
N ARG A 448 22.81 -8.45 18.40
CA ARG A 448 22.29 -9.72 17.88
C ARG A 448 21.85 -9.61 16.44
N TRP A 449 21.80 -10.74 15.75
CA TRP A 449 21.16 -10.85 14.46
C TRP A 449 19.63 -10.98 14.61
N VAL A 450 18.89 -10.31 13.75
CA VAL A 450 17.44 -10.48 13.58
C VAL A 450 17.14 -10.83 12.13
N ALA A 451 16.13 -11.65 11.90
CA ALA A 451 15.73 -12.00 10.54
C ALA A 451 15.16 -10.76 9.84
N LEU A 452 15.62 -10.48 8.62
CA LEU A 452 15.11 -9.33 7.85
C LEU A 452 13.64 -9.53 7.43
N HIS A 453 13.26 -10.76 7.07
CA HIS A 453 11.89 -11.13 6.74
C HIS A 453 11.29 -11.96 7.88
N HIS A 454 11.51 -13.28 7.83
CA HIS A 454 11.09 -14.20 8.91
C HIS A 454 12.05 -15.41 9.01
N PRO A 455 12.08 -16.13 10.15
CA PRO A 455 13.05 -17.21 10.40
C PRO A 455 12.93 -18.43 9.48
N PHE A 456 11.85 -18.53 8.70
CA PHE A 456 11.62 -19.66 7.79
C PHE A 456 12.04 -19.38 6.35
N THR A 457 12.61 -18.20 6.07
CA THR A 457 13.17 -17.83 4.77
C THR A 457 14.43 -18.64 4.48
N ALA A 458 14.52 -19.25 3.29
CA ALA A 458 15.68 -20.03 2.90
C ALA A 458 16.88 -19.15 2.54
N PRO A 459 18.12 -19.56 2.89
CA PRO A 459 19.32 -18.94 2.37
C PRO A 459 19.47 -19.22 0.87
N LYS A 460 20.22 -18.36 0.15
CA LYS A 460 20.63 -18.63 -1.23
C LYS A 460 21.45 -19.92 -1.29
N ASP A 461 21.40 -20.61 -2.43
CA ASP A 461 22.18 -21.82 -2.67
C ASP A 461 23.67 -21.54 -2.47
N GLY A 462 24.33 -22.38 -1.70
CA GLY A 462 25.74 -22.24 -1.32
C GLY A 462 26.00 -21.24 -0.19
N HIS A 463 24.99 -20.65 0.42
CA HIS A 463 25.14 -19.78 1.59
C HIS A 463 24.84 -20.47 2.93
N GLU A 464 24.50 -21.75 2.95
CA GLU A 464 24.12 -22.48 4.17
C GLU A 464 25.22 -22.50 5.22
N ASP A 465 26.50 -22.51 4.79
CA ASP A 465 27.65 -22.49 5.71
C ASP A 465 27.88 -21.09 6.29
N LEU A 466 27.46 -20.04 5.60
CA LEU A 466 27.52 -18.65 6.09
C LEU A 466 26.64 -18.44 7.31
N LEU A 467 25.56 -19.20 7.46
CA LEU A 467 24.68 -19.14 8.63
C LEU A 467 25.46 -19.28 9.94
N SER A 468 26.49 -20.14 9.95
CA SER A 468 27.31 -20.41 11.13
C SER A 468 28.63 -19.63 11.16
N THR A 469 29.17 -19.25 9.98
CA THR A 469 30.52 -18.65 9.88
C THR A 469 30.47 -17.13 9.71
N ASN A 470 29.50 -16.59 8.96
CA ASN A 470 29.35 -15.15 8.71
C ASN A 470 27.90 -14.79 8.36
N PRO A 471 26.98 -14.79 9.34
CA PRO A 471 25.55 -14.54 9.10
C PRO A 471 25.28 -13.22 8.36
N GLY A 472 26.08 -12.18 8.61
CA GLY A 472 25.94 -10.86 7.97
C GLY A 472 26.16 -10.85 6.46
N SER A 473 26.83 -11.87 5.91
CA SER A 473 27.04 -12.02 4.45
C SER A 473 26.08 -13.02 3.80
N CYS A 474 25.20 -13.65 4.60
CA CYS A 474 24.25 -14.62 4.08
C CYS A 474 23.10 -13.90 3.36
N LEU A 475 22.91 -14.22 2.07
CA LEU A 475 21.77 -13.77 1.29
C LEU A 475 20.62 -14.77 1.36
N SER A 476 19.41 -14.28 1.23
CA SER A 476 18.18 -15.08 1.27
C SER A 476 17.55 -15.25 -0.11
N LYS A 477 16.68 -16.25 -0.24
CA LYS A 477 15.76 -16.44 -1.39
C LYS A 477 14.48 -15.64 -1.19
N ALA A 478 14.59 -14.40 -0.70
CA ALA A 478 13.47 -13.48 -0.59
C ALA A 478 13.37 -12.58 -1.83
N TYR A 479 12.15 -12.16 -2.15
CA TYR A 479 11.83 -11.32 -3.29
C TYR A 479 10.62 -10.45 -2.98
N ASP A 480 10.70 -9.15 -3.29
CA ASP A 480 9.62 -8.19 -3.12
C ASP A 480 9.24 -7.58 -4.47
N MET A 481 7.94 -7.53 -4.76
CA MET A 481 7.41 -6.79 -5.89
C MET A 481 7.18 -5.34 -5.51
N VAL A 482 7.86 -4.47 -6.22
CA VAL A 482 7.74 -3.02 -6.07
C VAL A 482 6.99 -2.45 -7.27
N LEU A 483 6.04 -1.59 -7.01
CA LEU A 483 5.26 -0.90 -8.03
C LEU A 483 5.21 0.59 -7.69
N ASN A 484 5.82 1.43 -8.52
CA ASN A 484 5.85 2.89 -8.33
C ASN A 484 6.39 3.34 -6.95
N GLY A 485 7.40 2.66 -6.42
CA GLY A 485 7.97 2.99 -5.11
C GLY A 485 7.22 2.40 -3.91
N TRP A 486 6.24 1.53 -4.16
CA TRP A 486 5.50 0.81 -3.13
C TRP A 486 5.80 -0.68 -3.22
N GLU A 487 6.20 -1.28 -2.13
CA GLU A 487 6.19 -2.73 -1.96
C GLU A 487 4.72 -3.18 -1.91
N VAL A 488 4.26 -3.82 -2.97
CA VAL A 488 2.88 -4.30 -3.09
C VAL A 488 2.73 -5.76 -2.66
N GLY A 489 3.82 -6.51 -2.65
CA GLY A 489 3.86 -7.88 -2.18
C GLY A 489 5.28 -8.37 -1.99
N GLY A 490 5.46 -9.28 -1.06
CA GLY A 490 6.76 -9.88 -0.77
C GLY A 490 6.64 -11.35 -0.40
N GLY A 491 7.71 -12.08 -0.62
CA GLY A 491 7.77 -13.50 -0.36
C GLY A 491 9.16 -14.08 -0.35
N SER A 492 9.21 -15.40 -0.22
CA SER A 492 10.48 -16.15 -0.27
C SER A 492 10.24 -17.63 -0.59
N VAL A 493 11.30 -18.32 -0.96
CA VAL A 493 11.39 -19.76 -0.80
C VAL A 493 11.64 -20.06 0.68
N ARG A 494 11.00 -21.12 1.21
CA ARG A 494 11.05 -21.46 2.63
C ARG A 494 12.09 -22.53 2.89
N ILE A 495 12.58 -22.57 4.14
CA ILE A 495 13.38 -23.69 4.62
C ILE A 495 12.48 -24.91 4.77
N HIS A 496 12.84 -26.03 4.15
CA HIS A 496 12.14 -27.32 4.28
C HIS A 496 13.01 -28.40 4.94
N LYS A 497 14.30 -28.11 5.19
CA LYS A 497 15.27 -29.02 5.85
C LYS A 497 15.47 -28.61 7.30
N SER A 498 15.32 -29.56 8.22
CA SER A 498 15.41 -29.31 9.67
C SER A 498 16.81 -28.87 10.13
N ASP A 499 17.86 -29.36 9.47
CA ASP A 499 19.23 -28.98 9.78
C ASP A 499 19.54 -27.52 9.41
N VAL A 500 19.04 -27.05 8.26
CA VAL A 500 19.17 -25.65 7.85
C VAL A 500 18.37 -24.76 8.80
N GLN A 501 17.13 -25.17 9.17
CA GLN A 501 16.30 -24.42 10.10
C GLN A 501 16.96 -24.26 11.47
N SER A 502 17.63 -25.31 11.96
CA SER A 502 18.38 -25.26 13.23
C SER A 502 19.52 -24.25 13.18
N LYS A 503 20.30 -24.21 12.08
CA LYS A 503 21.38 -23.22 11.89
C LYS A 503 20.84 -21.78 11.90
N VAL A 504 19.65 -21.54 11.32
CA VAL A 504 19.02 -20.21 11.34
C VAL A 504 18.62 -19.79 12.75
N PHE A 505 18.01 -20.70 13.52
CA PHE A 505 17.66 -20.41 14.91
C PHE A 505 18.91 -20.16 15.78
N ASP A 506 19.99 -20.93 15.57
CA ASP A 506 21.27 -20.70 16.25
C ASP A 506 21.83 -19.29 15.94
N ALA A 507 21.80 -18.87 14.67
CA ALA A 507 22.22 -17.52 14.27
C ALA A 507 21.38 -16.41 14.92
N LEU A 508 20.07 -16.64 15.10
CA LEU A 508 19.14 -15.73 15.77
C LEU A 508 19.19 -15.81 17.30
N LYS A 509 20.02 -16.70 17.87
CA LYS A 509 20.10 -16.98 19.32
C LYS A 509 18.76 -17.45 19.92
N ILE A 510 17.95 -18.18 19.13
CA ILE A 510 16.69 -18.81 19.56
C ILE A 510 17.03 -20.22 20.04
N SER A 511 16.78 -20.53 21.32
CA SER A 511 17.02 -21.86 21.87
C SER A 511 16.06 -22.91 21.28
N LYS A 512 16.41 -24.18 21.39
CA LYS A 512 15.55 -25.28 20.94
C LYS A 512 14.21 -25.30 21.67
N GLU A 513 14.23 -24.99 22.96
CA GLU A 513 13.05 -24.92 23.82
C GLU A 513 12.16 -23.78 23.38
N GLU A 514 12.72 -22.60 23.11
CA GLU A 514 11.99 -21.42 22.61
C GLU A 514 11.40 -21.67 21.20
N ALA A 515 12.19 -22.27 20.31
CA ALA A 515 11.74 -22.63 18.98
C ALA A 515 10.57 -23.63 19.03
N GLN A 516 10.66 -24.65 19.88
CA GLN A 516 9.60 -25.64 20.07
C GLN A 516 8.36 -25.01 20.72
N GLU A 517 8.52 -24.11 21.67
CA GLU A 517 7.41 -23.41 22.28
C GLU A 517 6.66 -22.54 21.28
N LYS A 518 7.37 -21.77 20.44
CA LYS A 518 6.76 -20.83 19.49
C LYS A 518 6.26 -21.50 18.22
N PHE A 519 7.04 -22.42 17.65
CA PHE A 519 6.87 -22.95 16.29
C PHE A 519 6.81 -24.48 16.24
N GLY A 520 6.70 -25.18 17.39
CA GLY A 520 6.81 -26.63 17.48
C GLY A 520 5.91 -27.38 16.50
N PHE A 521 4.67 -26.94 16.33
CA PHE A 521 3.73 -27.58 15.41
C PHE A 521 4.17 -27.54 13.93
N LEU A 522 4.88 -26.48 13.49
CA LEU A 522 5.46 -26.40 12.15
C LEU A 522 6.75 -27.24 12.08
N LEU A 523 7.62 -27.12 13.09
CA LEU A 523 8.88 -27.86 13.14
C LEU A 523 8.66 -29.38 13.15
N ASP A 524 7.64 -29.83 13.86
CA ASP A 524 7.22 -31.22 13.88
C ASP A 524 6.71 -31.67 12.50
N ALA A 525 5.88 -30.85 11.87
CA ALA A 525 5.33 -31.13 10.53
C ALA A 525 6.44 -31.23 9.45
N LEU A 526 7.47 -30.37 9.52
CA LEU A 526 8.59 -30.41 8.58
C LEU A 526 9.36 -31.73 8.59
N GLN A 527 9.28 -32.52 9.67
CA GLN A 527 9.91 -33.83 9.77
C GLN A 527 9.19 -34.94 8.98
N TYR A 528 7.95 -34.69 8.54
CA TYR A 528 7.13 -35.67 7.81
C TYR A 528 7.17 -35.48 6.29
N GLY A 529 8.32 -35.17 5.73
CA GLY A 529 8.51 -35.06 4.28
C GLY A 529 7.96 -33.77 3.70
N ALA A 530 8.31 -32.64 4.28
CA ALA A 530 7.99 -31.33 3.74
C ALA A 530 8.61 -31.14 2.33
N PRO A 531 7.81 -30.76 1.32
CA PRO A 531 8.35 -30.47 0.00
C PRO A 531 9.13 -29.16 0.01
N PRO A 532 10.06 -28.92 -0.94
CA PRO A 532 10.50 -27.57 -1.25
C PRO A 532 9.28 -26.70 -1.55
N HIS A 533 9.15 -25.55 -0.92
CA HIS A 533 8.00 -24.67 -1.06
C HIS A 533 8.36 -23.20 -0.90
N GLY A 534 7.55 -22.34 -1.46
CA GLY A 534 7.71 -20.92 -1.40
C GLY A 534 6.43 -20.20 -1.83
N GLY A 535 6.35 -18.93 -1.52
CA GLY A 535 5.17 -18.14 -1.82
C GLY A 535 5.38 -16.67 -1.51
N LEU A 536 4.30 -15.94 -1.52
CA LEU A 536 4.30 -14.52 -1.19
C LEU A 536 2.92 -14.07 -0.70
N ALA A 537 2.86 -12.83 -0.24
CA ALA A 537 1.62 -12.16 0.10
C ALA A 537 1.57 -10.79 -0.56
N PHE A 538 0.42 -10.45 -1.18
CA PHE A 538 0.12 -9.10 -1.63
C PHE A 538 -0.73 -8.35 -0.62
N GLY A 539 -0.38 -7.10 -0.35
CA GLY A 539 -1.26 -6.17 0.33
C GLY A 539 -2.36 -5.69 -0.63
N LEU A 540 -3.54 -6.32 -0.58
CA LEU A 540 -4.65 -5.95 -1.47
C LEU A 540 -5.02 -4.48 -1.33
N ASP A 541 -5.01 -3.96 -0.12
CA ASP A 541 -5.34 -2.56 0.16
C ASP A 541 -4.35 -1.60 -0.50
N ARG A 542 -3.03 -1.89 -0.43
CA ARG A 542 -1.98 -1.10 -1.09
C ARG A 542 -2.11 -1.13 -2.62
N LEU A 543 -2.31 -2.32 -3.18
CA LEU A 543 -2.45 -2.50 -4.62
C LEU A 543 -3.64 -1.70 -5.15
N VAL A 544 -4.79 -1.78 -4.48
CA VAL A 544 -6.00 -1.04 -4.87
C VAL A 544 -5.82 0.47 -4.66
N THR A 545 -5.12 0.90 -3.60
CA THR A 545 -4.79 2.33 -3.37
C THR A 545 -4.00 2.92 -4.54
N LEU A 546 -2.95 2.22 -4.98
CA LEU A 546 -2.17 2.64 -6.15
C LEU A 546 -3.01 2.68 -7.43
N MET A 547 -3.82 1.65 -7.66
CA MET A 547 -4.68 1.57 -8.84
C MET A 547 -5.78 2.63 -8.85
N ALA A 548 -6.29 3.01 -7.70
CA ALA A 548 -7.28 4.07 -7.53
C ALA A 548 -6.68 5.48 -7.66
N GLY A 549 -5.36 5.62 -7.53
CA GLY A 549 -4.70 6.92 -7.37
C GLY A 549 -5.11 7.63 -6.07
N ALA A 550 -5.47 6.85 -5.03
CA ALA A 550 -5.92 7.39 -3.76
C ALA A 550 -4.73 7.77 -2.86
N GLU A 551 -4.91 8.80 -2.04
CA GLU A 551 -3.87 9.31 -1.14
C GLU A 551 -3.76 8.47 0.14
N SER A 552 -4.83 7.79 0.52
CA SER A 552 -4.90 6.99 1.74
C SER A 552 -5.50 5.61 1.48
N ILE A 553 -4.95 4.61 2.15
CA ILE A 553 -5.48 3.24 2.19
C ILE A 553 -6.94 3.20 2.71
N ARG A 554 -7.34 4.20 3.52
CA ARG A 554 -8.71 4.32 4.05
C ARG A 554 -9.76 4.64 2.97
N ASP A 555 -9.34 5.14 1.82
CA ASP A 555 -10.24 5.43 0.70
C ASP A 555 -10.62 4.19 -0.12
N VAL A 556 -9.95 3.07 0.10
CA VAL A 556 -10.21 1.80 -0.60
C VAL A 556 -10.70 0.68 0.34
N ILE A 557 -10.93 1.00 1.61
CA ILE A 557 -11.49 0.10 2.64
C ILE A 557 -12.85 0.63 3.05
N ALA A 558 -13.87 -0.24 3.07
CA ALA A 558 -15.24 0.18 3.38
C ALA A 558 -15.35 0.83 4.78
N PHE A 559 -14.83 0.16 5.81
CA PHE A 559 -14.90 0.61 7.21
C PHE A 559 -13.50 0.57 7.86
N PRO A 560 -12.61 1.54 7.53
CA PRO A 560 -11.27 1.58 8.08
C PRO A 560 -11.25 2.13 9.50
N LYS A 561 -10.13 1.94 10.20
CA LYS A 561 -9.82 2.62 11.45
C LYS A 561 -9.10 3.95 11.17
N THR A 562 -9.23 4.91 12.11
CA THR A 562 -8.43 6.14 12.14
C THR A 562 -6.94 5.83 12.39
N GLN A 563 -6.09 6.84 12.30
CA GLN A 563 -4.68 6.74 12.71
C GLN A 563 -4.48 6.32 14.19
N ARG A 564 -5.50 6.52 15.04
CA ARG A 564 -5.51 6.10 16.44
C ARG A 564 -6.14 4.73 16.67
N ALA A 565 -6.26 3.92 15.61
CA ALA A 565 -6.88 2.59 15.64
C ALA A 565 -8.33 2.57 16.17
N GLN A 566 -9.12 3.63 15.90
CA GLN A 566 -10.51 3.79 16.32
C GLN A 566 -11.47 3.75 15.13
N CYS A 567 -12.64 3.20 15.34
CA CYS A 567 -13.78 3.33 14.42
C CYS A 567 -14.75 4.39 14.97
N LEU A 568 -14.80 5.56 14.36
CA LEU A 568 -15.65 6.67 14.81
C LEU A 568 -17.15 6.37 14.64
N MET A 569 -17.51 5.57 13.64
CA MET A 569 -18.90 5.20 13.38
C MET A 569 -19.47 4.26 14.44
N THR A 570 -18.66 3.29 14.91
CA THR A 570 -19.10 2.27 15.88
C THR A 570 -18.62 2.55 17.30
N ASN A 571 -17.80 3.59 17.50
CA ASN A 571 -17.11 3.90 18.74
C ASN A 571 -16.25 2.73 19.28
N ALA A 572 -15.65 1.95 18.36
CA ALA A 572 -14.72 0.87 18.73
C ALA A 572 -13.28 1.39 18.76
N PRO A 573 -12.42 0.98 19.72
CA PRO A 573 -12.76 0.10 20.86
C PRO A 573 -13.58 0.82 21.91
N ASN A 574 -14.37 0.08 22.66
CA ASN A 574 -15.20 0.58 23.76
C ASN A 574 -15.05 -0.29 25.00
N GLU A 575 -15.59 0.19 26.11
CA GLU A 575 -15.66 -0.57 27.35
C GLU A 575 -16.57 -1.79 27.20
N VAL A 576 -16.26 -2.85 27.94
CA VAL A 576 -17.07 -4.06 28.01
C VAL A 576 -17.61 -4.23 29.42
N ASP A 577 -18.72 -4.91 29.53
CA ASP A 577 -19.42 -5.19 30.76
C ASP A 577 -18.54 -6.00 31.75
N GLU A 578 -18.56 -5.62 33.03
CA GLU A 578 -17.85 -6.30 34.12
C GLU A 578 -18.22 -7.79 34.24
N LYS A 579 -19.44 -8.16 33.90
CA LYS A 579 -19.89 -9.56 33.87
C LYS A 579 -19.13 -10.34 32.81
N GLN A 580 -18.96 -9.78 31.60
CA GLN A 580 -18.18 -10.40 30.53
C GLN A 580 -16.70 -10.54 30.93
N LEU A 581 -16.11 -9.52 31.57
CA LEU A 581 -14.74 -9.61 32.06
C LEU A 581 -14.55 -10.72 33.07
N ARG A 582 -15.50 -10.89 34.00
CA ARG A 582 -15.48 -12.01 34.97
C ARG A 582 -15.61 -13.38 34.31
N GLU A 583 -16.49 -13.51 33.32
CA GLU A 583 -16.64 -14.75 32.55
C GLU A 583 -15.37 -15.11 31.76
N LEU A 584 -14.58 -14.10 31.39
CA LEU A 584 -13.27 -14.24 30.72
C LEU A 584 -12.11 -14.39 31.71
N HIS A 585 -12.36 -14.34 33.02
CA HIS A 585 -11.33 -14.36 34.07
C HIS A 585 -10.32 -13.21 33.95
N ILE A 586 -10.75 -12.03 33.48
CA ILE A 586 -9.92 -10.86 33.25
C ILE A 586 -10.30 -9.74 34.20
N ARG A 587 -9.27 -8.99 34.63
CA ARG A 587 -9.44 -7.73 35.36
C ARG A 587 -8.68 -6.61 34.65
N VAL A 588 -9.38 -5.53 34.31
CA VAL A 588 -8.77 -4.34 33.75
C VAL A 588 -7.99 -3.60 34.84
N ARG A 589 -6.73 -3.28 34.58
CA ARG A 589 -5.93 -2.36 35.38
C ARG A 589 -6.05 -0.98 34.74
N THR A 590 -6.70 -0.04 35.40
CA THR A 590 -6.67 1.38 34.99
C THR A 590 -5.26 1.91 35.20
N PRO A 591 -4.67 2.61 34.21
CA PRO A 591 -3.41 3.34 34.41
C PRO A 591 -3.58 4.32 35.58
N ASN A 592 -2.59 4.43 36.45
CA ASN A 592 -2.58 5.50 37.44
C ASN A 592 -2.63 6.87 36.73
N PRO A 593 -3.47 7.82 37.15
CA PRO A 593 -3.59 9.12 36.49
C PRO A 593 -2.31 9.99 36.53
N THR A 594 -1.21 9.44 37.05
CA THR A 594 0.07 10.16 37.32
C THR A 594 1.26 9.33 36.82
N ALA A 595 1.24 8.83 35.59
CA ALA A 595 2.45 8.32 34.95
C ALA A 595 2.66 9.01 33.60
#